data_5ff89cf1a02ba729fc7923fabce2a65c
#
_entry.id   5ff89cf1a02ba729fc7923fabce2a65c
#
_cell.length_a   1.000
_cell.length_b   1.000
_cell.length_c   1.000
_cell.angle_alpha   90.00
_cell.angle_beta   90.00
_cell.angle_gamma   90.00
#
_symmetry.space_group_name_H-M   'P 1'
#
loop_
_entity.id
_entity.type
_entity.pdbx_description
1 polymer ?
#
loop_
_entity_poly.entity_id
_entity_poly.type
_entity_poly.pdbx_seq_one_letter_code
_entity_poly.pdbx_strand_id
1 'polypeptide(L)'
;MGFIAPKERKHLSADALFGFVRSLFANVPDHRSDDTDITLTDALMAGFAMFSLKCPSLLDFDKQRAEGNLRTIYGIERAPCDSYMREMLDPISPASLRPLFKGVFRHLQRGKALEEMVFFKGCYLLALDGTGYFASKTIHCQSCLEKPHRDGSITYAHQLLGAALIHPDRREVIPLMPEAIIKHDGSEKNDCERNAAKRFITKLRHDHPHLGFIITEDGLSSNAPHIETLHDYGCHYILGVKEGDHGYLFAQVQAAEQAGRVSHYERHDRAAGIVHRFRFINDMPLNESRSDVRVNFIEYWEVRQDQVQYFSWVTDFRVHKDNVYKLMRGGRARWKIENETFNTLKNQGYNFDHNYGHGEQNLSVVLATLMMLAFLVDQTQQLCCALFRAVWEKLGSKRLLWERMRALFFDYALESMRQLLEALFYGLKKSAPQFDVDSSSSQMLCLVVALTTQAICASAIVTGLMRSDHKKCRFLTS
;
A
#
# COMPACT_ATOMS: atom_id res chain seq x y z
N MET A 1 -28.79 -19.19 -8.06
CA MET A 1 -28.30 -19.59 -6.74
C MET A 1 -28.13 -18.34 -5.90
N GLY A 2 -28.92 -18.18 -4.82
CA GLY A 2 -28.83 -17.03 -3.93
C GLY A 2 -27.51 -17.09 -3.16
N PHE A 3 -26.70 -16.06 -3.27
CA PHE A 3 -25.46 -15.90 -2.51
C PHE A 3 -25.82 -15.74 -1.03
N ILE A 4 -25.62 -16.79 -0.23
CA ILE A 4 -25.70 -16.67 1.24
C ILE A 4 -24.41 -15.95 1.65
N ALA A 5 -24.51 -14.65 1.87
CA ALA A 5 -23.36 -13.87 2.34
C ALA A 5 -22.87 -14.47 3.68
N PRO A 6 -21.57 -14.79 3.81
CA PRO A 6 -21.01 -15.18 5.09
C PRO A 6 -21.32 -14.11 6.13
N LYS A 7 -21.60 -14.52 7.35
CA LYS A 7 -21.97 -13.62 8.45
C LYS A 7 -20.91 -12.52 8.59
N GLU A 8 -21.26 -11.30 8.23
CA GLU A 8 -20.36 -10.17 8.20
C GLU A 8 -19.84 -9.88 9.63
N ARG A 9 -18.54 -9.68 9.76
CA ARG A 9 -17.95 -9.27 11.04
C ARG A 9 -18.30 -7.80 11.28
N LYS A 10 -19.36 -7.52 12.04
CA LYS A 10 -19.98 -6.19 12.20
C LYS A 10 -19.01 -5.02 12.40
N HIS A 11 -17.87 -5.24 13.10
CA HIS A 11 -16.89 -4.19 13.38
C HIS A 11 -15.79 -4.04 12.31
N LEU A 12 -15.84 -4.83 11.24
CA LEU A 12 -14.88 -4.82 10.15
C LEU A 12 -15.50 -4.47 8.79
N SER A 13 -16.79 -4.08 8.77
CA SER A 13 -17.41 -3.48 7.58
C SER A 13 -16.81 -2.09 7.32
N ALA A 14 -16.86 -1.63 6.08
CA ALA A 14 -16.38 -0.30 5.71
C ALA A 14 -17.05 0.80 6.55
N ASP A 15 -18.37 0.74 6.65
CA ASP A 15 -19.17 1.72 7.40
C ASP A 15 -18.77 1.77 8.89
N ALA A 16 -18.57 0.60 9.52
CA ALA A 16 -18.14 0.52 10.91
C ALA A 16 -16.70 1.07 11.10
N LEU A 17 -15.80 0.79 10.15
CA LEU A 17 -14.44 1.32 10.20
C LEU A 17 -14.39 2.82 9.95
N PHE A 18 -15.22 3.38 9.09
CA PHE A 18 -15.31 4.83 8.88
C PHE A 18 -15.78 5.55 10.14
N GLY A 19 -16.85 5.05 10.78
CA GLY A 19 -17.30 5.58 12.06
C GLY A 19 -16.24 5.48 13.16
N PHE A 20 -15.50 4.38 13.20
CA PHE A 20 -14.41 4.18 14.14
C PHE A 20 -13.24 5.15 13.87
N VAL A 21 -12.80 5.29 12.62
CA VAL A 21 -11.76 6.24 12.21
C VAL A 21 -12.17 7.67 12.59
N ARG A 22 -13.42 8.06 12.31
CA ARG A 22 -13.95 9.37 12.73
C ARG A 22 -13.87 9.59 14.24
N SER A 23 -14.24 8.57 15.03
CA SER A 23 -14.20 8.68 16.50
C SER A 23 -12.78 8.89 17.04
N LEU A 24 -11.77 8.36 16.34
CA LEU A 24 -10.36 8.56 16.70
C LEU A 24 -9.83 9.90 16.21
N PHE A 25 -10.25 10.40 15.05
CA PHE A 25 -9.91 11.76 14.60
C PHE A 25 -10.43 12.84 15.55
N ALA A 26 -11.56 12.61 16.21
CA ALA A 26 -12.07 13.53 17.22
C ALA A 26 -11.14 13.70 18.44
N ASN A 27 -10.15 12.81 18.63
CA ASN A 27 -9.15 12.92 19.67
C ASN A 27 -7.83 13.57 19.21
N VAL A 28 -7.71 13.93 17.93
CA VAL A 28 -6.54 14.68 17.43
C VAL A 28 -6.66 16.12 17.91
N PRO A 29 -5.65 16.65 18.62
CA PRO A 29 -5.73 18.01 19.14
C PRO A 29 -5.89 19.04 18.02
N ASP A 30 -6.89 19.89 18.11
CA ASP A 30 -7.06 21.02 17.21
C ASP A 30 -6.09 22.16 17.64
N HIS A 31 -5.32 22.65 16.70
CA HIS A 31 -4.37 23.74 16.92
C HIS A 31 -4.98 25.13 16.73
N ARG A 32 -6.26 25.18 16.35
CA ARG A 32 -7.00 26.42 16.08
C ARG A 32 -7.86 26.80 17.28
N SER A 33 -8.44 27.99 17.27
CA SER A 33 -9.41 28.43 18.25
C SER A 33 -10.71 27.65 18.17
N ASP A 34 -11.48 27.60 19.25
CA ASP A 34 -12.76 26.84 19.32
C ASP A 34 -13.86 27.42 18.40
N ASP A 35 -13.71 28.67 17.95
CA ASP A 35 -14.65 29.34 17.07
C ASP A 35 -14.32 29.10 15.58
N THR A 36 -14.53 27.85 15.13
CA THR A 36 -14.26 27.45 13.75
C THR A 36 -15.49 26.80 13.12
N ASP A 37 -15.82 27.22 11.90
CA ASP A 37 -16.94 26.68 11.11
C ASP A 37 -16.78 25.22 10.68
N ILE A 38 -15.53 24.74 10.55
CA ILE A 38 -15.18 23.39 10.10
C ILE A 38 -14.30 22.75 11.15
N THR A 39 -14.71 21.63 11.70
CA THR A 39 -13.95 20.91 12.70
C THR A 39 -12.69 20.25 12.10
N LEU A 40 -11.63 20.11 12.89
CA LEU A 40 -10.46 19.35 12.46
C LEU A 40 -10.81 17.88 12.13
N THR A 41 -11.78 17.32 12.86
CA THR A 41 -12.32 15.99 12.59
C THR A 41 -12.89 15.89 11.18
N ASP A 42 -13.64 16.88 10.74
CA ASP A 42 -14.20 16.90 9.38
C ASP A 42 -13.10 17.07 8.31
N ALA A 43 -12.08 17.88 8.58
CA ALA A 43 -10.95 18.03 7.65
C ALA A 43 -10.14 16.73 7.52
N LEU A 44 -9.85 16.05 8.63
CA LEU A 44 -9.17 14.75 8.63
C LEU A 44 -10.00 13.65 7.94
N MET A 45 -11.32 13.63 8.22
CA MET A 45 -12.25 12.73 7.52
C MET A 45 -12.35 13.04 6.04
N ALA A 46 -12.35 14.31 5.63
CA ALA A 46 -12.35 14.71 4.23
C ALA A 46 -11.06 14.25 3.51
N GLY A 47 -9.89 14.45 4.12
CA GLY A 47 -8.62 13.91 3.62
C GLY A 47 -8.62 12.37 3.52
N PHE A 48 -9.17 11.69 4.52
CA PHE A 48 -9.34 10.23 4.48
C PHE A 48 -10.32 9.80 3.39
N ALA A 49 -11.48 10.46 3.27
CA ALA A 49 -12.51 10.15 2.26
C ALA A 49 -11.96 10.34 0.83
N MET A 50 -11.20 11.40 0.58
CA MET A 50 -10.52 11.64 -0.69
C MET A 50 -9.69 10.41 -1.12
N PHE A 51 -8.89 9.85 -0.22
CA PHE A 51 -8.08 8.65 -0.51
C PHE A 51 -8.91 7.36 -0.51
N SER A 52 -9.93 7.26 0.32
CA SER A 52 -10.86 6.13 0.32
C SER A 52 -11.64 6.03 -1.00
N LEU A 53 -12.02 7.15 -1.58
CA LEU A 53 -12.69 7.25 -2.89
C LEU A 53 -11.70 7.27 -4.07
N LYS A 54 -10.39 7.31 -3.81
CA LYS A 54 -9.32 7.41 -4.82
C LYS A 54 -9.51 8.60 -5.75
N CYS A 55 -9.88 9.76 -5.19
CA CYS A 55 -9.93 11.01 -5.96
C CYS A 55 -8.53 11.31 -6.52
N PRO A 56 -8.42 11.67 -7.80
CA PRO A 56 -7.12 11.80 -8.46
C PRO A 56 -6.31 13.02 -7.98
N SER A 57 -6.98 14.00 -7.37
CA SER A 57 -6.35 15.20 -6.80
C SER A 57 -7.23 15.81 -5.71
N LEU A 58 -6.63 16.72 -4.93
CA LEU A 58 -7.37 17.49 -3.95
C LEU A 58 -8.41 18.41 -4.60
N LEU A 59 -8.08 18.99 -5.75
CA LEU A 59 -9.01 19.81 -6.53
C LEU A 59 -10.22 19.02 -7.06
N ASP A 60 -10.01 17.75 -7.45
CA ASP A 60 -11.11 16.87 -7.87
C ASP A 60 -12.06 16.59 -6.72
N PHE A 61 -11.53 16.34 -5.53
CA PHE A 61 -12.34 16.18 -4.32
C PHE A 61 -13.07 17.48 -3.93
N ASP A 62 -12.41 18.63 -4.05
CA ASP A 62 -13.00 19.94 -3.73
C ASP A 62 -14.26 20.24 -4.56
N LYS A 63 -14.27 19.88 -5.83
CA LYS A 63 -15.46 20.02 -6.70
C LYS A 63 -16.65 19.21 -6.23
N GLN A 64 -16.42 18.16 -5.48
CA GLN A 64 -17.42 17.19 -4.99
C GLN A 64 -17.70 17.35 -3.48
N ARG A 65 -17.10 18.34 -2.81
CA ARG A 65 -17.15 18.48 -1.34
C ARG A 65 -18.53 18.73 -0.74
N ALA A 66 -19.50 19.15 -1.56
CA ALA A 66 -20.87 19.40 -1.13
C ALA A 66 -21.79 18.17 -1.23
N GLU A 67 -21.27 17.02 -1.67
CA GLU A 67 -22.05 15.82 -1.88
C GLU A 67 -22.60 15.23 -0.57
N GLY A 68 -23.90 14.92 -0.58
CA GLY A 68 -24.61 14.42 0.61
C GLY A 68 -24.05 13.11 1.17
N ASN A 69 -23.49 12.26 0.31
CA ASN A 69 -22.90 10.99 0.72
C ASN A 69 -21.64 11.15 1.60
N LEU A 70 -20.94 12.28 1.51
CA LEU A 70 -19.84 12.59 2.44
C LEU A 70 -20.36 12.69 3.88
N ARG A 71 -21.55 13.27 4.07
CA ARG A 71 -22.19 13.31 5.37
C ARG A 71 -22.76 11.94 5.77
N THR A 72 -23.49 11.29 4.90
CA THR A 72 -24.19 10.04 5.22
C THR A 72 -23.21 8.90 5.51
N ILE A 73 -22.15 8.75 4.71
CA ILE A 73 -21.24 7.59 4.77
C ILE A 73 -20.02 7.89 5.64
N TYR A 74 -19.41 9.09 5.50
CA TYR A 74 -18.20 9.45 6.24
C TYR A 74 -18.47 10.30 7.47
N GLY A 75 -19.71 10.76 7.67
CA GLY A 75 -20.10 11.62 8.78
C GLY A 75 -19.51 13.03 8.68
N ILE A 76 -19.10 13.50 7.51
CA ILE A 76 -18.50 14.82 7.31
C ILE A 76 -19.64 15.84 7.22
N GLU A 77 -19.76 16.71 8.23
CA GLU A 77 -20.79 17.76 8.22
C GLU A 77 -20.44 18.87 7.23
N ARG A 78 -19.17 19.26 7.18
CA ARG A 78 -18.69 20.29 6.27
C ARG A 78 -17.24 20.00 5.83
N ALA A 79 -17.07 19.64 4.56
CA ALA A 79 -15.73 19.44 3.99
C ALA A 79 -15.08 20.80 3.68
N PRO A 80 -13.79 21.02 4.07
CA PRO A 80 -13.06 22.22 3.70
C PRO A 80 -12.76 22.25 2.20
N CYS A 81 -12.54 23.45 1.64
CA CYS A 81 -12.00 23.58 0.29
C CYS A 81 -10.52 23.15 0.26
N ASP A 82 -9.96 23.01 -0.94
CA ASP A 82 -8.63 22.45 -1.13
C ASP A 82 -7.53 23.24 -0.40
N SER A 83 -7.53 24.56 -0.48
CA SER A 83 -6.57 25.43 0.21
C SER A 83 -6.74 25.34 1.73
N TYR A 84 -7.96 25.45 2.22
CA TYR A 84 -8.22 25.38 3.66
C TYR A 84 -7.93 24.01 4.26
N MET A 85 -8.17 22.92 3.52
CA MET A 85 -7.74 21.57 3.94
C MET A 85 -6.24 21.50 4.15
N ARG A 86 -5.43 22.08 3.24
CA ARG A 86 -3.99 22.12 3.38
C ARG A 86 -3.56 22.89 4.62
N GLU A 87 -4.13 24.07 4.85
CA GLU A 87 -3.87 24.90 6.03
C GLU A 87 -4.20 24.17 7.34
N MET A 88 -5.33 23.48 7.37
CA MET A 88 -5.77 22.73 8.56
C MET A 88 -4.90 21.50 8.83
N LEU A 89 -4.44 20.80 7.81
CA LEU A 89 -3.69 19.55 7.97
C LEU A 89 -2.17 19.74 8.13
N ASP A 90 -1.61 20.85 7.66
CA ASP A 90 -0.15 21.07 7.68
C ASP A 90 0.46 21.12 9.10
N PRO A 91 -0.16 21.75 10.12
CA PRO A 91 0.39 21.78 11.47
C PRO A 91 0.24 20.46 12.24
N ILE A 92 -0.51 19.48 11.72
CA ILE A 92 -0.78 18.24 12.45
C ILE A 92 0.47 17.40 12.56
N SER A 93 0.82 16.97 13.78
CA SER A 93 1.86 15.97 13.98
C SER A 93 1.42 14.61 13.39
N PRO A 94 2.21 14.00 12.48
CA PRO A 94 1.91 12.67 11.97
C PRO A 94 1.73 11.61 13.06
N ALA A 95 2.40 11.78 14.21
CA ALA A 95 2.29 10.88 15.36
C ALA A 95 0.87 10.83 15.93
N SER A 96 0.08 11.91 15.80
CA SER A 96 -1.33 11.96 16.23
C SER A 96 -2.23 11.01 15.44
N LEU A 97 -1.80 10.52 14.29
CA LEU A 97 -2.52 9.55 13.47
C LEU A 97 -2.23 8.09 13.86
N ARG A 98 -1.23 7.85 14.73
CA ARG A 98 -0.83 6.49 15.13
C ARG A 98 -1.95 5.68 15.82
N PRO A 99 -2.79 6.26 16.68
CA PRO A 99 -3.90 5.54 17.30
C PRO A 99 -4.88 4.90 16.30
N LEU A 100 -5.03 5.47 15.08
CA LEU A 100 -5.91 4.95 14.05
C LEU A 100 -5.43 3.58 13.53
N PHE A 101 -4.15 3.47 13.17
CA PHE A 101 -3.55 2.21 12.71
C PHE A 101 -3.62 1.14 13.82
N LYS A 102 -3.23 1.50 15.04
CA LYS A 102 -3.32 0.61 16.22
C LYS A 102 -4.76 0.19 16.49
N GLY A 103 -5.72 1.08 16.31
CA GLY A 103 -7.13 0.82 16.51
C GLY A 103 -7.70 -0.17 15.48
N VAL A 104 -7.47 0.08 14.19
CA VAL A 104 -7.91 -0.83 13.11
C VAL A 104 -7.24 -2.21 13.27
N PHE A 105 -5.96 -2.25 13.61
CA PHE A 105 -5.25 -3.50 13.90
C PHE A 105 -5.91 -4.29 15.05
N ARG A 106 -6.29 -3.60 16.14
CA ARG A 106 -7.02 -4.23 17.25
C ARG A 106 -8.39 -4.77 16.83
N HIS A 107 -9.11 -4.07 15.94
CA HIS A 107 -10.36 -4.58 15.38
C HIS A 107 -10.14 -5.85 14.56
N LEU A 108 -9.08 -5.91 13.74
CA LEU A 108 -8.69 -7.12 13.03
C LEU A 108 -8.36 -8.29 13.97
N GLN A 109 -7.62 -8.03 15.06
CA GLN A 109 -7.31 -9.05 16.08
C GLN A 109 -8.58 -9.57 16.77
N ARG A 110 -9.43 -8.67 17.29
CA ARG A 110 -10.68 -9.03 17.96
C ARG A 110 -11.63 -9.78 17.03
N GLY A 111 -11.63 -9.41 15.75
CA GLY A 111 -12.37 -10.08 14.69
C GLY A 111 -11.74 -11.40 14.24
N LYS A 112 -10.64 -11.85 14.85
CA LYS A 112 -9.89 -13.07 14.47
C LYS A 112 -9.44 -13.10 13.00
N ALA A 113 -9.32 -11.94 12.37
CA ALA A 113 -8.88 -11.85 10.98
C ALA A 113 -7.38 -12.07 10.83
N LEU A 114 -6.59 -11.77 11.87
CA LEU A 114 -5.16 -11.93 11.86
C LEU A 114 -4.67 -13.35 12.17
N GLU A 115 -5.54 -14.27 12.59
CA GLU A 115 -5.17 -15.67 12.84
C GLU A 115 -4.60 -16.31 11.55
N GLU A 116 -5.15 -15.93 10.39
CA GLU A 116 -4.71 -16.42 9.07
C GLU A 116 -3.39 -15.76 8.58
N MET A 117 -2.93 -14.72 9.28
CA MET A 117 -1.66 -14.03 9.00
C MET A 117 -0.50 -14.54 9.86
N VAL A 118 -0.76 -15.45 10.81
CA VAL A 118 0.28 -16.07 11.63
C VAL A 118 1.16 -16.97 10.76
N PHE A 119 2.46 -16.70 10.74
CA PHE A 119 3.37 -17.38 9.83
C PHE A 119 4.13 -18.53 10.46
N PHE A 120 4.95 -18.26 11.48
CA PHE A 120 5.83 -19.27 12.08
C PHE A 120 5.98 -19.09 13.58
N LYS A 121 5.90 -20.18 14.35
CA LYS A 121 5.99 -20.20 15.84
C LYS A 121 5.08 -19.18 16.53
N GLY A 122 3.87 -18.96 16.01
CA GLY A 122 2.93 -17.98 16.56
C GLY A 122 3.25 -16.53 16.23
N CYS A 123 4.28 -16.25 15.43
CA CYS A 123 4.69 -14.91 15.04
C CYS A 123 4.08 -14.49 13.70
N TYR A 124 3.86 -13.20 13.55
CA TYR A 124 3.53 -12.55 12.30
C TYR A 124 4.79 -12.21 11.50
N LEU A 125 4.74 -12.35 10.19
CA LEU A 125 5.82 -11.89 9.30
C LEU A 125 5.55 -10.42 8.95
N LEU A 126 6.52 -9.55 9.24
CA LEU A 126 6.44 -8.11 9.01
C LEU A 126 7.54 -7.67 8.06
N ALA A 127 7.17 -7.20 6.87
CA ALA A 127 8.10 -6.64 5.92
C ALA A 127 8.28 -5.14 6.16
N LEU A 128 9.52 -4.68 6.13
CA LEU A 128 9.90 -3.27 6.14
C LEU A 128 10.63 -2.95 4.83
N ASP A 129 10.34 -1.80 4.26
CA ASP A 129 11.04 -1.29 3.07
C ASP A 129 10.83 0.22 2.90
N GLY A 130 11.80 0.91 2.32
CA GLY A 130 11.73 2.34 2.05
C GLY A 130 11.06 2.65 0.72
N THR A 131 10.32 3.75 0.63
CA THR A 131 9.79 4.24 -0.64
C THR A 131 9.75 5.76 -0.68
N GLY A 132 10.16 6.33 -1.83
CA GLY A 132 9.92 7.74 -2.14
C GLY A 132 8.51 7.94 -2.69
N TYR A 133 7.88 9.06 -2.34
CA TYR A 133 6.56 9.43 -2.83
C TYR A 133 6.45 10.88 -3.31
N PHE A 134 7.50 11.67 -3.11
CA PHE A 134 7.60 13.04 -3.59
C PHE A 134 9.04 13.36 -3.98
N ALA A 135 9.23 14.05 -5.10
CA ALA A 135 10.52 14.63 -5.49
C ALA A 135 10.30 15.90 -6.32
N SER A 136 11.05 16.96 -6.03
CA SER A 136 10.99 18.24 -6.74
C SER A 136 12.34 18.95 -6.72
N LYS A 137 12.60 19.80 -7.72
CA LYS A 137 13.75 20.72 -7.70
C LYS A 137 13.40 22.13 -7.18
N THR A 138 12.11 22.43 -7.02
CA THR A 138 11.62 23.77 -6.68
C THR A 138 10.74 23.79 -5.45
N ILE A 139 9.92 22.75 -5.24
CA ILE A 139 9.02 22.65 -4.10
C ILE A 139 9.75 21.93 -2.98
N HIS A 140 9.85 22.54 -1.81
CA HIS A 140 10.53 21.95 -0.65
C HIS A 140 10.00 22.53 0.67
N CYS A 141 10.25 21.83 1.77
CA CYS A 141 10.06 22.27 3.16
C CYS A 141 11.29 21.90 3.98
N GLN A 142 11.30 22.28 5.26
CA GLN A 142 12.41 22.00 6.15
C GLN A 142 12.65 20.49 6.40
N SER A 143 11.62 19.67 6.25
CA SER A 143 11.67 18.21 6.44
C SER A 143 12.11 17.43 5.21
N CYS A 144 12.28 18.08 4.05
CA CYS A 144 12.72 17.40 2.82
C CYS A 144 14.13 16.83 2.96
N LEU A 145 14.31 15.61 2.46
CA LEU A 145 15.63 15.07 2.16
C LEU A 145 16.24 15.85 0.98
N GLU A 146 17.51 16.16 1.06
CA GLU A 146 18.24 16.89 0.03
C GLU A 146 19.24 15.98 -0.68
N LYS A 147 19.16 15.94 -2.00
CA LYS A 147 20.11 15.22 -2.84
C LYS A 147 20.82 16.21 -3.77
N PRO A 148 22.05 16.60 -3.45
CA PRO A 148 22.84 17.46 -4.33
C PRO A 148 23.30 16.68 -5.57
N HIS A 149 23.32 17.37 -6.71
CA HIS A 149 23.79 16.84 -7.99
C HIS A 149 25.10 17.52 -8.40
N ARG A 150 25.83 16.91 -9.32
CA ARG A 150 27.13 17.42 -9.81
C ARG A 150 27.02 18.75 -10.53
N ASP A 151 25.85 19.08 -11.08
CA ASP A 151 25.54 20.34 -11.76
C ASP A 151 25.17 21.48 -10.79
N GLY A 152 25.25 21.25 -9.49
CA GLY A 152 24.88 22.20 -8.45
C GLY A 152 23.39 22.26 -8.14
N SER A 153 22.53 21.53 -8.85
CA SER A 153 21.10 21.45 -8.53
C SER A 153 20.87 20.54 -7.31
N ILE A 154 19.77 20.80 -6.59
CA ILE A 154 19.33 19.97 -5.46
C ILE A 154 17.97 19.36 -5.81
N THR A 155 17.80 18.07 -5.57
CA THR A 155 16.49 17.42 -5.55
C THR A 155 16.04 17.28 -4.11
N TYR A 156 14.86 17.82 -3.82
CA TYR A 156 14.17 17.70 -2.55
C TYR A 156 13.20 16.53 -2.62
N ALA A 157 13.15 15.70 -1.59
CA ALA A 157 12.32 14.50 -1.61
C ALA A 157 11.71 14.20 -0.25
N HIS A 158 10.54 13.57 -0.26
CA HIS A 158 9.97 12.87 0.88
C HIS A 158 9.98 11.36 0.66
N GLN A 159 10.37 10.65 1.69
CA GLN A 159 10.38 9.19 1.74
C GLN A 159 9.72 8.71 3.03
N LEU A 160 9.25 7.48 3.03
CA LEU A 160 8.79 6.80 4.22
C LEU A 160 9.29 5.35 4.24
N LEU A 161 9.50 4.85 5.44
CA LEU A 161 9.63 3.42 5.71
C LEU A 161 8.21 2.86 5.86
N GLY A 162 7.80 2.06 4.89
CA GLY A 162 6.57 1.29 4.98
C GLY A 162 6.77 0.03 5.81
N ALA A 163 5.70 -0.39 6.48
CA ALA A 163 5.66 -1.62 7.24
C ALA A 163 4.33 -2.34 7.01
N ALA A 164 4.37 -3.62 6.69
CA ALA A 164 3.15 -4.39 6.48
C ALA A 164 3.28 -5.82 6.99
N LEU A 165 2.25 -6.30 7.69
CA LEU A 165 2.10 -7.75 7.88
C LEU A 165 1.85 -8.39 6.54
N ILE A 166 2.59 -9.44 6.27
CA ILE A 166 2.53 -10.23 5.04
C ILE A 166 2.43 -11.71 5.36
N HIS A 167 1.92 -12.49 4.42
CA HIS A 167 1.92 -13.94 4.53
C HIS A 167 2.21 -14.55 3.15
N PRO A 168 3.07 -15.60 3.02
CA PRO A 168 3.39 -16.19 1.73
C PRO A 168 2.17 -16.65 0.94
N ASP A 169 1.14 -17.15 1.62
CA ASP A 169 -0.06 -17.73 1.03
C ASP A 169 -1.23 -16.75 0.88
N ARG A 170 -1.06 -15.50 1.32
CA ARG A 170 -2.09 -14.47 1.26
C ARG A 170 -1.65 -13.33 0.34
N ARG A 171 -2.60 -12.80 -0.40
CA ARG A 171 -2.37 -11.61 -1.22
C ARG A 171 -2.52 -10.33 -0.42
N GLU A 172 -3.41 -10.36 0.56
CA GLU A 172 -3.66 -9.24 1.45
C GLU A 172 -2.42 -8.91 2.28
N VAL A 173 -2.21 -7.62 2.51
CA VAL A 173 -1.19 -7.07 3.40
C VAL A 173 -1.87 -6.18 4.43
N ILE A 174 -1.35 -6.12 5.64
CA ILE A 174 -1.92 -5.25 6.68
C ILE A 174 -0.87 -4.18 7.00
N PRO A 175 -0.98 -2.99 6.41
CA PRO A 175 -0.04 -1.92 6.68
C PRO A 175 -0.17 -1.42 8.12
N LEU A 176 0.98 -1.15 8.73
CA LEU A 176 1.10 -0.46 10.00
C LEU A 176 1.40 1.02 9.74
N MET A 177 1.37 1.84 10.80
CA MET A 177 1.74 3.24 10.68
C MET A 177 3.14 3.37 10.08
N PRO A 178 3.31 4.03 8.92
CA PRO A 178 4.62 4.23 8.32
C PRO A 178 5.48 5.16 9.17
N GLU A 179 6.80 5.07 8.99
CA GLU A 179 7.75 5.99 9.62
C GLU A 179 8.32 6.95 8.57
N ALA A 180 8.20 8.25 8.81
CA ALA A 180 8.75 9.24 7.89
C ALA A 180 10.28 9.22 7.92
N ILE A 181 10.91 9.28 6.75
CA ILE A 181 12.34 9.47 6.57
C ILE A 181 12.52 10.93 6.15
N ILE A 182 12.90 11.76 7.10
CA ILE A 182 12.96 13.22 6.93
C ILE A 182 14.32 13.74 7.38
N LYS A 183 14.64 14.99 7.02
CA LYS A 183 15.80 15.67 7.56
C LYS A 183 15.59 15.90 9.06
N HIS A 184 16.53 15.45 9.88
CA HIS A 184 16.41 15.58 11.34
C HIS A 184 16.59 17.03 11.79
N ASP A 185 15.79 17.44 12.78
CA ASP A 185 15.94 18.73 13.44
C ASP A 185 17.38 18.94 13.93
N GLY A 186 18.01 20.02 13.48
CA GLY A 186 19.36 20.43 13.88
C GLY A 186 20.50 19.60 13.27
N SER A 187 20.23 18.67 12.37
CA SER A 187 21.25 17.89 11.66
C SER A 187 21.32 18.30 10.19
N GLU A 188 22.53 18.53 9.69
CA GLU A 188 22.77 18.79 8.26
C GLU A 188 22.65 17.53 7.40
N LYS A 189 22.51 16.35 8.02
CA LYS A 189 22.45 15.07 7.33
C LYS A 189 21.01 14.61 7.15
N ASN A 190 20.74 14.09 5.97
CA ASN A 190 19.50 13.34 5.71
C ASN A 190 19.42 12.13 6.63
N ASP A 191 18.21 11.79 7.05
CA ASP A 191 17.90 10.54 7.69
C ASP A 191 18.00 9.38 6.69
N CYS A 192 17.96 8.15 7.18
CA CYS A 192 18.01 6.94 6.35
C CYS A 192 17.03 5.87 6.86
N GLU A 193 16.76 4.90 6.00
CA GLU A 193 15.88 3.77 6.30
C GLU A 193 16.27 3.04 7.59
N ARG A 194 17.57 2.86 7.88
CA ARG A 194 18.06 2.20 9.09
C ARG A 194 17.66 2.93 10.37
N ASN A 195 17.74 4.26 10.39
CA ASN A 195 17.32 5.06 11.54
C ASN A 195 15.78 5.04 11.68
N ALA A 196 15.06 5.12 10.57
CA ALA A 196 13.62 5.00 10.55
C ALA A 196 13.18 3.61 11.05
N ALA A 197 13.87 2.54 10.67
CA ALA A 197 13.60 1.18 11.15
C ALA A 197 13.78 1.06 12.68
N LYS A 198 14.82 1.65 13.26
CA LYS A 198 14.99 1.68 14.73
C LYS A 198 13.81 2.36 15.43
N ARG A 199 13.41 3.54 14.96
CA ARG A 199 12.25 4.27 15.50
C ARG A 199 10.97 3.45 15.35
N PHE A 200 10.78 2.84 14.19
CA PHE A 200 9.62 1.99 13.90
C PHE A 200 9.55 0.80 14.86
N ILE A 201 10.65 0.04 15.04
CA ILE A 201 10.70 -1.16 15.90
C ILE A 201 10.41 -0.79 17.37
N THR A 202 10.96 0.32 17.85
CA THR A 202 10.66 0.86 19.20
C THR A 202 9.16 1.12 19.36
N LYS A 203 8.57 1.83 18.40
CA LYS A 203 7.13 2.14 18.40
C LYS A 203 6.27 0.89 18.22
N LEU A 204 6.68 -0.06 17.37
CA LEU A 204 6.01 -1.34 17.15
C LEU A 204 5.88 -2.12 18.48
N ARG A 205 6.96 -2.23 19.23
CA ARG A 205 6.95 -2.95 20.52
C ARG A 205 6.08 -2.25 21.55
N HIS A 206 6.11 -0.91 21.61
CA HIS A 206 5.22 -0.12 22.45
C HIS A 206 3.73 -0.36 22.11
N ASP A 207 3.38 -0.42 20.84
CA ASP A 207 1.99 -0.60 20.41
C ASP A 207 1.49 -2.03 20.57
N HIS A 208 2.37 -3.01 20.41
CA HIS A 208 2.08 -4.44 20.39
C HIS A 208 3.04 -5.24 21.29
N PRO A 209 3.02 -5.00 22.63
CA PRO A 209 4.03 -5.55 23.55
C PRO A 209 4.04 -7.07 23.64
N HIS A 210 2.93 -7.74 23.33
CA HIS A 210 2.75 -9.19 23.48
C HIS A 210 2.76 -9.97 22.17
N LEU A 211 2.90 -9.30 21.02
CA LEU A 211 2.89 -9.99 19.74
C LEU A 211 4.30 -10.42 19.33
N GLY A 212 4.41 -11.62 18.80
CA GLY A 212 5.62 -12.09 18.15
C GLY A 212 5.71 -11.60 16.70
N PHE A 213 6.84 -11.00 16.34
CA PHE A 213 7.11 -10.55 14.97
C PHE A 213 8.39 -11.19 14.43
N ILE A 214 8.36 -11.52 13.15
CA ILE A 214 9.52 -11.87 12.33
C ILE A 214 9.71 -10.74 11.34
N ILE A 215 10.77 -9.96 11.50
CA ILE A 215 11.09 -8.84 10.62
C ILE A 215 11.77 -9.38 9.36
N THR A 216 11.34 -8.95 8.19
CA THR A 216 12.00 -9.27 6.93
C THR A 216 12.31 -8.00 6.14
N GLU A 217 13.58 -7.83 5.79
CA GLU A 217 14.13 -6.67 5.10
C GLU A 217 15.17 -7.11 4.06
N ASP A 218 15.64 -6.17 3.27
CA ASP A 218 16.68 -6.42 2.28
C ASP A 218 18.09 -6.50 2.91
N GLY A 219 19.11 -6.69 2.06
CA GLY A 219 20.51 -6.86 2.51
C GLY A 219 21.12 -5.63 3.18
N LEU A 220 20.58 -4.43 2.98
CA LEU A 220 21.08 -3.22 3.63
C LEU A 220 20.83 -3.23 5.15
N SER A 221 19.79 -3.93 5.59
CA SER A 221 19.41 -4.05 7.00
C SER A 221 20.15 -5.17 7.74
N SER A 222 20.89 -6.06 7.03
CA SER A 222 21.61 -7.18 7.60
C SER A 222 22.95 -6.75 8.22
N ASN A 223 22.88 -5.91 9.25
CA ASN A 223 24.07 -5.41 9.96
C ASN A 223 23.94 -5.62 11.47
N ALA A 224 25.09 -5.68 12.17
CA ALA A 224 25.11 -6.01 13.60
C ALA A 224 24.27 -5.05 14.47
N PRO A 225 24.34 -3.71 14.33
CA PRO A 225 23.53 -2.81 15.14
C PRO A 225 22.02 -2.98 14.94
N HIS A 226 21.58 -3.34 13.72
CA HIS A 226 20.17 -3.60 13.46
C HIS A 226 19.69 -4.92 14.07
N ILE A 227 20.50 -6.00 13.94
CA ILE A 227 20.20 -7.30 14.56
C ILE A 227 20.13 -7.16 16.08
N GLU A 228 21.04 -6.41 16.71
CA GLU A 228 20.98 -6.11 18.13
C GLU A 228 19.70 -5.38 18.51
N THR A 229 19.29 -4.37 17.73
CA THR A 229 18.00 -3.69 17.94
C THR A 229 16.84 -4.66 17.88
N LEU A 230 16.81 -5.60 16.92
CA LEU A 230 15.77 -6.63 16.82
C LEU A 230 15.73 -7.52 18.05
N HIS A 231 16.90 -7.97 18.54
CA HIS A 231 17.03 -8.79 19.75
C HIS A 231 16.54 -8.03 20.99
N ASP A 232 16.97 -6.77 21.18
CA ASP A 232 16.59 -5.92 22.33
C ASP A 232 15.08 -5.75 22.43
N TYR A 233 14.39 -5.67 21.29
CA TYR A 233 12.94 -5.57 21.22
C TYR A 233 12.22 -6.92 21.06
N GLY A 234 12.92 -8.05 21.18
CA GLY A 234 12.35 -9.40 21.11
C GLY A 234 11.68 -9.71 19.77
N CYS A 235 12.24 -9.21 18.67
CA CYS A 235 11.80 -9.50 17.32
C CYS A 235 12.71 -10.57 16.71
N HIS A 236 12.11 -11.60 16.11
CA HIS A 236 12.81 -12.52 15.23
C HIS A 236 13.04 -11.88 13.87
N TYR A 237 13.91 -12.47 13.05
CA TYR A 237 14.20 -11.91 11.73
C TYR A 237 14.51 -12.96 10.67
N ILE A 238 14.28 -12.56 9.39
CA ILE A 238 14.74 -13.22 8.18
C ILE A 238 15.23 -12.09 7.26
N LEU A 239 16.51 -11.76 7.30
CA LEU A 239 17.09 -10.63 6.58
C LEU A 239 17.86 -11.13 5.34
N GLY A 240 17.66 -10.46 4.20
CA GLY A 240 18.43 -10.74 2.99
C GLY A 240 19.92 -10.50 3.22
N VAL A 241 20.78 -11.26 2.56
CA VAL A 241 22.22 -11.01 2.51
C VAL A 241 22.71 -11.21 1.07
N LYS A 242 23.77 -10.51 0.70
CA LYS A 242 24.41 -10.64 -0.62
C LYS A 242 25.91 -10.76 -0.43
N GLU A 243 26.55 -11.57 -1.26
CA GLU A 243 28.00 -11.80 -1.18
C GLU A 243 28.81 -10.50 -1.26
N GLY A 244 28.42 -9.58 -2.17
CA GLY A 244 29.10 -8.28 -2.33
C GLY A 244 29.11 -7.40 -1.08
N ASP A 245 28.06 -7.51 -0.24
CA ASP A 245 27.93 -6.70 0.98
C ASP A 245 28.37 -7.46 2.24
N HIS A 246 28.41 -8.81 2.19
CA HIS A 246 28.67 -9.70 3.34
C HIS A 246 29.80 -10.70 3.04
N GLY A 247 30.84 -10.27 2.33
CA GLY A 247 31.93 -11.14 1.87
C GLY A 247 32.58 -11.99 2.98
N TYR A 248 32.75 -11.44 4.19
CA TYR A 248 33.24 -12.17 5.34
C TYR A 248 32.35 -13.38 5.70
N LEU A 249 31.04 -13.18 5.83
CA LEU A 249 30.11 -14.27 6.12
C LEU A 249 30.17 -15.37 5.06
N PHE A 250 30.14 -14.98 3.78
CA PHE A 250 30.19 -15.95 2.68
C PHE A 250 31.52 -16.72 2.65
N ALA A 251 32.64 -16.06 2.94
CA ALA A 251 33.97 -16.72 3.06
C ALA A 251 33.96 -17.74 4.21
N GLN A 252 33.38 -17.40 5.37
CA GLN A 252 33.24 -18.33 6.49
C GLN A 252 32.35 -19.53 6.16
N VAL A 253 31.21 -19.29 5.44
CA VAL A 253 30.34 -20.37 4.95
C VAL A 253 31.11 -21.30 4.00
N GLN A 254 31.90 -20.75 3.08
CA GLN A 254 32.70 -21.52 2.14
C GLN A 254 33.77 -22.37 2.84
N ALA A 255 34.47 -21.83 3.84
CA ALA A 255 35.41 -22.57 4.66
C ALA A 255 34.72 -23.71 5.45
N ALA A 256 33.51 -23.45 5.96
CA ALA A 256 32.72 -24.48 6.62
C ALA A 256 32.25 -25.59 5.67
N GLU A 257 31.94 -25.25 4.41
CA GLU A 257 31.63 -26.22 3.34
C GLU A 257 32.80 -27.17 3.10
N GLN A 258 34.00 -26.59 2.90
CA GLN A 258 35.24 -27.38 2.71
C GLN A 258 35.52 -28.31 3.90
N ALA A 259 35.13 -27.91 5.11
CA ALA A 259 35.25 -28.70 6.33
C ALA A 259 34.07 -29.70 6.53
N GLY A 260 33.14 -29.82 5.59
CA GLY A 260 32.02 -30.74 5.65
C GLY A 260 30.96 -30.40 6.74
N ARG A 261 30.89 -29.14 7.21
CA ARG A 261 30.00 -28.70 8.30
C ARG A 261 28.68 -28.07 7.82
N VAL A 262 28.53 -27.90 6.52
CA VAL A 262 27.31 -27.32 5.91
C VAL A 262 26.31 -28.41 5.63
N SER A 263 25.06 -28.11 5.81
CA SER A 263 23.92 -28.99 5.54
C SER A 263 23.29 -28.68 4.19
N HIS A 264 22.94 -29.73 3.45
CA HIS A 264 22.24 -29.66 2.18
C HIS A 264 20.86 -30.29 2.29
N TYR A 265 19.87 -29.70 1.59
CA TYR A 265 18.55 -30.26 1.48
C TYR A 265 17.97 -29.93 0.11
N GLU A 266 17.25 -30.89 -0.46
CA GLU A 266 16.55 -30.73 -1.74
C GLU A 266 15.08 -31.16 -1.57
N ARG A 267 14.18 -30.38 -2.17
CA ARG A 267 12.74 -30.66 -2.21
C ARG A 267 12.24 -30.48 -3.62
N HIS A 268 11.52 -31.48 -4.13
CA HIS A 268 10.91 -31.47 -5.44
C HIS A 268 9.43 -31.09 -5.34
N ASP A 269 9.03 -30.02 -6.01
CA ASP A 269 7.62 -29.68 -6.30
C ASP A 269 7.31 -30.16 -7.72
N ARG A 270 6.82 -31.38 -7.81
CA ARG A 270 6.50 -32.02 -9.11
C ARG A 270 5.36 -31.30 -9.82
N ALA A 271 4.37 -30.76 -9.09
CA ALA A 271 3.24 -30.07 -9.67
C ALA A 271 3.62 -28.74 -10.34
N ALA A 272 4.56 -28.01 -9.74
CA ALA A 272 5.09 -26.77 -10.27
C ALA A 272 6.33 -26.94 -11.17
N GLY A 273 6.89 -28.15 -11.27
CA GLY A 273 8.12 -28.39 -12.01
C GLY A 273 9.35 -27.69 -11.41
N ILE A 274 9.38 -27.54 -10.08
CA ILE A 274 10.42 -26.79 -9.38
C ILE A 274 11.25 -27.72 -8.51
N VAL A 275 12.56 -27.55 -8.55
CA VAL A 275 13.48 -28.13 -7.58
C VAL A 275 14.01 -27.04 -6.67
N HIS A 276 13.71 -27.16 -5.39
CA HIS A 276 14.16 -26.28 -4.34
C HIS A 276 15.44 -26.84 -3.72
N ARG A 277 16.58 -26.20 -3.93
CA ARG A 277 17.87 -26.60 -3.35
C ARG A 277 18.27 -25.63 -2.26
N PHE A 278 18.75 -26.18 -1.15
CA PHE A 278 19.15 -25.42 0.03
C PHE A 278 20.55 -25.81 0.47
N ARG A 279 21.32 -24.80 0.88
CA ARG A 279 22.53 -24.91 1.65
C ARG A 279 22.37 -24.07 2.91
N PHE A 280 22.64 -24.62 4.08
CA PHE A 280 22.48 -23.88 5.32
C PHE A 280 23.43 -24.31 6.40
N ILE A 281 23.74 -23.36 7.27
CA ILE A 281 24.61 -23.57 8.43
C ILE A 281 24.18 -22.67 9.57
N ASN A 282 24.31 -23.16 10.81
CA ASN A 282 23.96 -22.41 11.99
C ASN A 282 25.22 -21.85 12.67
N ASP A 283 25.00 -20.78 13.46
CA ASP A 283 26.00 -20.18 14.33
C ASP A 283 27.23 -19.66 13.57
N MET A 284 27.01 -18.83 12.56
CA MET A 284 28.05 -18.16 11.80
C MET A 284 28.27 -16.72 12.27
N PRO A 285 29.49 -16.20 12.28
CA PRO A 285 29.74 -14.78 12.55
C PRO A 285 29.26 -13.94 11.37
N LEU A 286 28.50 -12.87 11.66
CA LEU A 286 27.94 -12.00 10.62
C LEU A 286 29.05 -11.22 9.86
N ASN A 287 29.98 -10.63 10.59
CA ASN A 287 31.11 -9.89 10.03
C ASN A 287 32.33 -9.99 10.94
N GLU A 288 33.48 -9.56 10.42
CA GLU A 288 34.75 -9.67 11.12
C GLU A 288 34.83 -8.75 12.36
N SER A 289 34.36 -7.51 12.24
CA SER A 289 34.45 -6.52 13.30
C SER A 289 33.51 -6.81 14.49
N ARG A 290 32.45 -7.59 14.26
CA ARG A 290 31.45 -8.01 15.26
C ARG A 290 31.18 -9.51 15.12
N SER A 291 32.23 -10.31 15.32
CA SER A 291 32.13 -11.77 15.28
C SER A 291 31.34 -12.39 16.41
N ASP A 292 31.03 -11.60 17.43
CA ASP A 292 30.12 -11.90 18.54
C ASP A 292 28.65 -11.99 18.09
N VAL A 293 28.26 -11.25 17.02
CA VAL A 293 26.91 -11.34 16.46
C VAL A 293 26.81 -12.59 15.59
N ARG A 294 26.11 -13.60 16.14
CA ARG A 294 25.96 -14.92 15.53
C ARG A 294 24.63 -15.04 14.82
N VAL A 295 24.64 -15.59 13.60
CA VAL A 295 23.46 -15.75 12.74
C VAL A 295 23.39 -17.17 12.17
N ASN A 296 22.21 -17.60 11.78
CA ASN A 296 22.02 -18.82 11.01
C ASN A 296 21.82 -18.44 9.54
N PHE A 297 22.55 -19.07 8.65
CA PHE A 297 22.65 -18.72 7.24
C PHE A 297 21.90 -19.71 6.36
N ILE A 298 21.21 -19.21 5.35
CA ILE A 298 20.44 -19.99 4.37
C ILE A 298 20.78 -19.48 2.98
N GLU A 299 21.13 -20.37 2.10
CA GLU A 299 21.13 -20.16 0.66
C GLU A 299 20.09 -21.04 -0.01
N TYR A 300 19.50 -20.53 -1.07
CA TYR A 300 18.43 -21.18 -1.78
C TYR A 300 18.56 -20.96 -3.29
N TRP A 301 18.41 -22.03 -4.03
CA TRP A 301 18.29 -22.04 -5.49
C TRP A 301 16.93 -22.60 -5.87
N GLU A 302 16.16 -21.80 -6.62
CA GLU A 302 14.94 -22.24 -7.28
C GLU A 302 15.30 -22.63 -8.71
N VAL A 303 15.25 -23.92 -9.02
CA VAL A 303 15.59 -24.46 -10.33
C VAL A 303 14.30 -24.82 -11.06
N ARG A 304 14.07 -24.14 -12.19
CA ARG A 304 12.93 -24.38 -13.11
C ARG A 304 13.51 -24.59 -14.51
N GLN A 305 13.46 -25.80 -15.03
CA GLN A 305 14.06 -26.13 -16.33
C GLN A 305 15.49 -25.50 -16.43
N ASP A 306 15.69 -24.54 -17.33
CA ASP A 306 16.98 -23.87 -17.56
C ASP A 306 17.17 -22.59 -16.75
N GLN A 307 16.20 -22.22 -15.90
CA GLN A 307 16.27 -21.01 -15.08
C GLN A 307 16.61 -21.34 -13.63
N VAL A 308 17.62 -20.64 -13.12
CA VAL A 308 18.01 -20.73 -11.71
C VAL A 308 17.90 -19.34 -11.09
N GLN A 309 17.08 -19.24 -10.05
CA GLN A 309 17.04 -18.05 -9.19
C GLN A 309 17.76 -18.34 -7.89
N TYR A 310 18.56 -17.39 -7.43
CA TYR A 310 19.37 -17.50 -6.22
C TYR A 310 18.97 -16.46 -5.18
N PHE A 311 18.89 -16.88 -3.91
CA PHE A 311 18.60 -16.03 -2.77
C PHE A 311 19.37 -16.50 -1.54
N SER A 312 19.67 -15.57 -0.63
CA SER A 312 20.31 -15.89 0.64
C SER A 312 19.81 -14.99 1.76
N TRP A 313 19.76 -15.55 2.96
CA TRP A 313 19.25 -14.89 4.17
C TRP A 313 20.05 -15.28 5.41
N VAL A 314 19.97 -14.41 6.41
CA VAL A 314 20.33 -14.70 7.79
C VAL A 314 19.11 -14.64 8.67
N THR A 315 19.10 -15.44 9.74
CA THR A 315 18.00 -15.54 10.69
C THR A 315 18.51 -15.92 12.08
N ASP A 316 17.77 -15.59 13.13
CA ASP A 316 17.99 -16.08 14.48
C ASP A 316 17.38 -17.47 14.73
N PHE A 317 16.48 -17.94 13.88
CA PHE A 317 15.94 -19.30 13.97
C PHE A 317 17.00 -20.33 13.61
N ARG A 318 17.21 -21.32 14.50
CA ARG A 318 18.04 -22.48 14.15
C ARG A 318 17.44 -23.20 12.93
N VAL A 319 18.25 -23.34 11.89
CA VAL A 319 17.84 -23.90 10.60
C VAL A 319 18.06 -25.41 10.59
N HIS A 320 17.08 -26.15 10.11
CA HIS A 320 17.09 -27.59 9.89
C HIS A 320 16.18 -27.98 8.70
N LYS A 321 16.27 -29.21 8.25
CA LYS A 321 15.54 -29.70 7.05
C LYS A 321 14.04 -29.46 7.12
N ASP A 322 13.44 -29.54 8.31
CA ASP A 322 11.99 -29.43 8.50
C ASP A 322 11.47 -27.98 8.43
N ASN A 323 12.34 -26.96 8.66
CA ASN A 323 11.93 -25.58 8.69
C ASN A 323 12.53 -24.69 7.59
N VAL A 324 13.64 -25.10 6.94
CA VAL A 324 14.36 -24.30 5.96
C VAL A 324 13.47 -23.83 4.81
N TYR A 325 12.57 -24.72 4.32
CA TYR A 325 11.62 -24.36 3.27
C TYR A 325 10.63 -23.28 3.74
N LYS A 326 10.15 -23.35 4.98
CA LYS A 326 9.25 -22.35 5.55
C LYS A 326 9.95 -21.01 5.76
N LEU A 327 11.18 -21.03 6.27
CA LEU A 327 12.00 -19.81 6.46
C LEU A 327 12.28 -19.11 5.11
N MET A 328 12.66 -19.89 4.09
CA MET A 328 12.82 -19.38 2.71
C MET A 328 11.54 -18.70 2.20
N ARG A 329 10.37 -19.31 2.41
CA ARG A 329 9.10 -18.71 2.01
C ARG A 329 8.85 -17.37 2.72
N GLY A 330 9.26 -17.25 3.99
CA GLY A 330 9.22 -15.98 4.73
C GLY A 330 10.10 -14.92 4.11
N GLY A 331 11.36 -15.25 3.82
CA GLY A 331 12.29 -14.33 3.17
C GLY A 331 11.82 -13.90 1.77
N ARG A 332 11.31 -14.84 0.98
CA ARG A 332 10.73 -14.56 -0.34
C ARG A 332 9.49 -13.67 -0.25
N ALA A 333 8.70 -13.79 0.80
CA ALA A 333 7.48 -13.00 0.97
C ALA A 333 7.73 -11.50 1.17
N ARG A 334 8.97 -11.07 1.50
CA ARG A 334 9.34 -9.64 1.61
C ARG A 334 8.86 -8.82 0.40
N TRP A 335 8.97 -9.38 -0.80
CA TRP A 335 8.52 -8.71 -2.03
C TRP A 335 7.07 -8.24 -2.03
N LYS A 336 6.25 -8.72 -1.11
CA LYS A 336 4.85 -8.27 -1.00
C LYS A 336 4.73 -6.82 -0.53
N ILE A 337 5.70 -6.28 0.21
CA ILE A 337 5.67 -4.86 0.55
C ILE A 337 5.85 -3.98 -0.69
N GLU A 338 6.72 -4.40 -1.60
CA GLU A 338 6.89 -3.69 -2.88
C GLU A 338 5.66 -3.89 -3.79
N ASN A 339 5.26 -5.15 -4.03
CA ASN A 339 4.26 -5.50 -5.03
C ASN A 339 2.82 -5.23 -4.58
N GLU A 340 2.46 -5.60 -3.35
CA GLU A 340 1.08 -5.51 -2.87
C GLU A 340 0.82 -4.20 -2.08
N THR A 341 1.87 -3.50 -1.62
CA THR A 341 1.75 -2.20 -0.95
C THR A 341 2.15 -1.06 -1.89
N PHE A 342 3.42 -0.85 -2.14
CA PHE A 342 3.89 0.34 -2.87
C PHE A 342 3.43 0.37 -4.33
N ASN A 343 3.53 -0.74 -5.04
CA ASN A 343 3.04 -0.82 -6.42
C ASN A 343 1.51 -0.63 -6.49
N THR A 344 0.77 -1.14 -5.50
CA THR A 344 -0.68 -0.89 -5.41
C THR A 344 -0.98 0.59 -5.20
N LEU A 345 -0.28 1.25 -4.26
CA LEU A 345 -0.45 2.67 -3.98
C LEU A 345 -0.06 3.56 -5.17
N LYS A 346 1.00 3.22 -5.89
CA LYS A 346 1.47 4.00 -7.05
C LYS A 346 0.62 3.77 -8.30
N ASN A 347 0.24 2.52 -8.60
CA ASN A 347 -0.26 2.13 -9.92
C ASN A 347 -1.71 1.64 -9.94
N GLN A 348 -2.37 1.43 -8.79
CA GLN A 348 -3.73 0.87 -8.74
C GLN A 348 -4.79 1.84 -8.20
N GLY A 349 -4.63 3.15 -8.47
CA GLY A 349 -5.65 4.16 -8.29
C GLY A 349 -5.49 5.11 -7.10
N TYR A 350 -4.52 4.88 -6.18
CA TYR A 350 -4.26 5.81 -5.07
C TYR A 350 -3.41 7.02 -5.48
N ASN A 351 -2.65 6.90 -6.58
CA ASN A 351 -1.78 7.95 -7.10
C ASN A 351 -0.73 8.44 -6.08
N PHE A 352 -0.03 7.51 -5.43
CA PHE A 352 0.87 7.79 -4.32
C PHE A 352 2.00 8.77 -4.67
N ASP A 353 2.44 8.77 -5.91
CA ASP A 353 3.48 9.70 -6.42
C ASP A 353 2.91 11.08 -6.84
N HIS A 354 1.57 11.28 -6.72
CA HIS A 354 0.96 12.56 -7.02
C HIS A 354 1.11 13.53 -5.82
N ASN A 355 1.50 14.77 -6.12
CA ASN A 355 1.58 15.81 -5.09
C ASN A 355 0.20 16.37 -4.74
N TYR A 356 -0.47 15.76 -3.78
CA TYR A 356 -1.74 16.26 -3.24
C TYR A 356 -1.60 17.57 -2.45
N GLY A 357 -0.40 17.85 -1.94
CA GLY A 357 -0.05 19.04 -1.19
C GLY A 357 1.28 18.81 -0.48
N HIS A 358 2.16 19.83 -0.50
CA HIS A 358 3.47 19.70 0.12
C HIS A 358 3.47 20.32 1.53
N GLY A 359 2.91 21.53 1.66
CA GLY A 359 2.92 22.29 2.90
C GLY A 359 4.30 22.81 3.29
N GLU A 360 4.36 23.44 4.45
CA GLU A 360 5.59 23.97 5.04
C GLU A 360 6.10 23.11 6.19
N GLN A 361 5.22 22.33 6.85
CA GLN A 361 5.51 21.53 8.03
C GLN A 361 5.33 20.03 7.78
N ASN A 362 4.10 19.53 7.89
CA ASN A 362 3.80 18.09 7.92
C ASN A 362 2.82 17.63 6.83
N LEU A 363 2.23 18.53 6.04
CA LEU A 363 1.13 18.22 5.13
C LEU A 363 1.42 17.00 4.24
N SER A 364 2.61 16.96 3.63
CA SER A 364 3.03 15.87 2.76
C SER A 364 3.01 14.51 3.48
N VAL A 365 3.54 14.46 4.70
CA VAL A 365 3.57 13.23 5.53
C VAL A 365 2.18 12.86 6.03
N VAL A 366 1.38 13.85 6.44
CA VAL A 366 -0.01 13.65 6.91
C VAL A 366 -0.86 13.07 5.78
N LEU A 367 -0.81 13.63 4.58
CA LEU A 367 -1.55 13.13 3.43
C LEU A 367 -1.11 11.72 3.03
N ALA A 368 0.21 11.44 2.98
CA ALA A 368 0.71 10.09 2.75
C ALA A 368 0.23 9.09 3.82
N THR A 369 0.18 9.52 5.08
CA THR A 369 -0.32 8.69 6.19
C THR A 369 -1.84 8.44 6.07
N LEU A 370 -2.64 9.44 5.71
CA LEU A 370 -4.07 9.27 5.47
C LEU A 370 -4.35 8.32 4.29
N MET A 371 -3.54 8.38 3.23
CA MET A 371 -3.61 7.42 2.13
C MET A 371 -3.28 5.99 2.59
N MET A 372 -2.25 5.81 3.40
CA MET A 372 -1.91 4.51 4.00
C MET A 372 -3.02 3.99 4.91
N LEU A 373 -3.71 4.88 5.64
CA LEU A 373 -4.88 4.52 6.46
C LEU A 373 -6.06 4.06 5.59
N ALA A 374 -6.35 4.76 4.49
CA ALA A 374 -7.37 4.35 3.53
C ALA A 374 -7.02 2.99 2.91
N PHE A 375 -5.76 2.77 2.58
CA PHE A 375 -5.26 1.49 2.10
C PHE A 375 -5.41 0.37 3.13
N LEU A 376 -5.15 0.64 4.42
CA LEU A 376 -5.38 -0.32 5.51
C LEU A 376 -6.85 -0.74 5.59
N VAL A 377 -7.78 0.21 5.46
CA VAL A 377 -9.22 -0.09 5.45
C VAL A 377 -9.59 -0.94 4.23
N ASP A 378 -9.09 -0.62 3.05
CA ASP A 378 -9.35 -1.41 1.83
C ASP A 378 -8.77 -2.83 1.94
N GLN A 379 -7.57 -3.00 2.50
CA GLN A 379 -6.99 -4.32 2.76
C GLN A 379 -7.82 -5.10 3.79
N THR A 380 -8.38 -4.40 4.78
CA THR A 380 -9.34 -5.01 5.73
C THR A 380 -10.60 -5.48 5.02
N GLN A 381 -11.16 -4.69 4.08
CA GLN A 381 -12.29 -5.11 3.26
C GLN A 381 -11.93 -6.30 2.37
N GLN A 382 -10.77 -6.29 1.73
CA GLN A 382 -10.30 -7.39 0.90
C GLN A 382 -10.17 -8.69 1.72
N LEU A 383 -9.65 -8.61 2.94
CA LEU A 383 -9.48 -9.76 3.83
C LEU A 383 -10.82 -10.25 4.42
N CYS A 384 -11.70 -9.34 4.82
CA CYS A 384 -12.84 -9.65 5.69
C CYS A 384 -14.22 -9.59 5.01
N CYS A 385 -14.40 -8.80 3.93
CA CYS A 385 -15.69 -8.57 3.30
C CYS A 385 -15.87 -9.42 2.05
N ALA A 386 -16.76 -10.40 2.11
CA ALA A 386 -17.06 -11.29 0.96
C ALA A 386 -17.71 -10.52 -0.20
N LEU A 387 -18.56 -9.54 0.10
CA LEU A 387 -19.19 -8.71 -0.92
C LEU A 387 -18.15 -7.88 -1.69
N PHE A 388 -17.20 -7.25 -0.98
CA PHE A 388 -16.11 -6.51 -1.61
C PHE A 388 -15.30 -7.40 -2.57
N ARG A 389 -14.94 -8.62 -2.13
CA ARG A 389 -14.21 -9.57 -2.99
C ARG A 389 -15.03 -9.96 -4.22
N ALA A 390 -16.32 -10.25 -4.05
CA ALA A 390 -17.21 -10.62 -5.15
C ALA A 390 -17.37 -9.49 -6.19
N VAL A 391 -17.48 -8.23 -5.72
CA VAL A 391 -17.51 -7.05 -6.61
C VAL A 391 -16.21 -6.92 -7.37
N TRP A 392 -15.07 -7.05 -6.68
CA TRP A 392 -13.76 -6.96 -7.32
C TRP A 392 -13.57 -8.07 -8.36
N GLU A 393 -13.90 -9.31 -8.02
CA GLU A 393 -13.84 -10.45 -8.95
C GLU A 393 -14.72 -10.20 -10.19
N LYS A 394 -15.96 -9.73 -10.00
CA LYS A 394 -16.87 -9.38 -11.08
C LYS A 394 -16.33 -8.31 -12.01
N LEU A 395 -15.64 -7.28 -11.47
CA LEU A 395 -15.09 -6.17 -12.25
C LEU A 395 -13.70 -6.47 -12.82
N GLY A 396 -13.00 -7.47 -12.31
CA GLY A 396 -11.71 -7.97 -12.83
C GLY A 396 -10.49 -7.11 -12.46
N SER A 397 -10.65 -5.82 -12.12
CA SER A 397 -9.52 -4.98 -11.71
C SER A 397 -9.88 -4.03 -10.58
N LYS A 398 -8.88 -3.72 -9.71
CA LYS A 398 -9.04 -2.74 -8.62
C LYS A 398 -9.30 -1.34 -9.19
N ARG A 399 -8.63 -0.96 -10.26
CA ARG A 399 -8.79 0.36 -10.86
C ARG A 399 -10.24 0.57 -11.34
N LEU A 400 -10.80 -0.40 -12.03
CA LEU A 400 -12.20 -0.33 -12.47
C LEU A 400 -13.17 -0.32 -11.27
N LEU A 401 -12.86 -1.08 -10.20
CA LEU A 401 -13.63 -1.04 -8.97
C LEU A 401 -13.69 0.39 -8.39
N TRP A 402 -12.53 1.03 -8.26
CA TRP A 402 -12.45 2.40 -7.72
C TRP A 402 -13.16 3.43 -8.60
N GLU A 403 -13.00 3.35 -9.91
CA GLU A 403 -13.68 4.22 -10.87
C GLU A 403 -15.21 4.10 -10.76
N ARG A 404 -15.71 2.86 -10.70
CA ARG A 404 -17.15 2.59 -10.54
C ARG A 404 -17.69 2.97 -9.16
N MET A 405 -16.94 2.71 -8.10
CA MET A 405 -17.30 3.15 -6.75
C MET A 405 -17.44 4.67 -6.69
N ARG A 406 -16.44 5.40 -7.21
CA ARG A 406 -16.43 6.85 -7.23
C ARG A 406 -17.60 7.43 -8.03
N ALA A 407 -17.86 6.91 -9.22
CA ALA A 407 -18.99 7.34 -10.04
C ALA A 407 -20.33 7.15 -9.29
N LEU A 408 -20.60 5.96 -8.73
CA LEU A 408 -21.83 5.74 -7.98
C LEU A 408 -21.91 6.60 -6.72
N PHE A 409 -20.80 6.84 -6.04
CA PHE A 409 -20.76 7.65 -4.83
C PHE A 409 -21.17 9.10 -5.10
N PHE A 410 -20.75 9.67 -6.22
CA PHE A 410 -21.05 11.07 -6.53
C PHE A 410 -22.35 11.26 -7.36
N ASP A 411 -22.83 10.22 -8.04
CA ASP A 411 -24.01 10.34 -8.93
C ASP A 411 -25.32 9.92 -8.25
N TYR A 412 -25.28 9.19 -7.12
CA TYR A 412 -26.47 8.62 -6.48
C TYR A 412 -26.48 8.84 -4.97
N ALA A 413 -27.66 9.09 -4.40
CA ALA A 413 -27.83 9.11 -2.95
C ALA A 413 -27.70 7.70 -2.37
N LEU A 414 -26.83 7.54 -1.38
CA LEU A 414 -26.48 6.27 -0.76
C LEU A 414 -26.60 6.36 0.77
N GLU A 415 -27.06 5.28 1.38
CA GLU A 415 -27.16 5.17 2.83
C GLU A 415 -25.90 4.59 3.49
N SER A 416 -25.09 3.82 2.74
CA SER A 416 -23.91 3.11 3.26
C SER A 416 -22.97 2.66 2.13
N MET A 417 -21.71 2.39 2.49
CA MET A 417 -20.75 1.71 1.58
C MET A 417 -21.22 0.31 1.19
N ARG A 418 -21.95 -0.36 2.08
CA ARG A 418 -22.56 -1.64 1.75
C ARG A 418 -23.54 -1.53 0.59
N GLN A 419 -24.46 -0.54 0.63
CA GLN A 419 -25.41 -0.29 -0.45
C GLN A 419 -24.69 -0.01 -1.78
N LEU A 420 -23.60 0.78 -1.73
CA LEU A 420 -22.77 1.02 -2.91
C LEU A 420 -22.20 -0.28 -3.49
N LEU A 421 -21.64 -1.15 -2.66
CA LEU A 421 -21.12 -2.45 -3.11
C LEU A 421 -22.23 -3.36 -3.64
N GLU A 422 -23.42 -3.36 -3.03
CA GLU A 422 -24.58 -4.09 -3.52
C GLU A 422 -25.04 -3.57 -4.89
N ALA A 423 -25.05 -2.26 -5.09
CA ALA A 423 -25.35 -1.64 -6.38
C ALA A 423 -24.32 -2.04 -7.47
N LEU A 424 -23.06 -2.11 -7.13
CA LEU A 424 -22.00 -2.59 -8.05
C LEU A 424 -22.16 -4.07 -8.38
N PHE A 425 -22.59 -4.88 -7.40
CA PHE A 425 -22.72 -6.32 -7.59
C PHE A 425 -24.00 -6.69 -8.34
N TYR A 426 -25.13 -6.16 -7.91
CA TYR A 426 -26.45 -6.51 -8.48
C TYR A 426 -26.89 -5.60 -9.62
N GLY A 427 -26.29 -4.43 -9.75
CA GLY A 427 -26.76 -3.34 -10.63
C GLY A 427 -27.80 -2.46 -9.96
N LEU A 428 -27.88 -1.19 -10.36
CA LEU A 428 -29.00 -0.33 -10.02
C LEU A 428 -30.22 -0.78 -10.84
N LYS A 429 -31.39 -0.90 -10.21
CA LYS A 429 -32.62 -1.04 -10.97
C LYS A 429 -32.77 0.23 -11.81
N LYS A 430 -32.69 0.09 -13.13
CA LYS A 430 -32.93 1.19 -14.06
C LYS A 430 -34.42 1.57 -13.97
N SER A 431 -34.79 2.51 -13.14
CA SER A 431 -35.93 3.35 -13.46
C SER A 431 -35.49 4.20 -14.66
N ALA A 432 -36.18 4.06 -15.78
CA ALA A 432 -35.92 4.96 -16.92
C ALA A 432 -36.03 6.40 -16.38
N PRO A 433 -35.02 7.27 -16.61
CA PRO A 433 -35.17 8.68 -16.25
C PRO A 433 -36.40 9.20 -17.01
N GLN A 434 -37.41 9.62 -16.29
CA GLN A 434 -38.44 10.46 -16.86
C GLN A 434 -37.78 11.82 -17.10
N PHE A 435 -37.36 12.05 -18.32
CA PHE A 435 -37.05 13.39 -18.77
C PHE A 435 -38.42 14.08 -18.98
N ASP A 436 -38.85 14.93 -18.07
CA ASP A 436 -39.86 15.94 -18.36
C ASP A 436 -39.28 16.88 -19.41
N VAL A 437 -39.47 16.52 -20.66
CA VAL A 437 -39.13 17.40 -21.77
C VAL A 437 -40.26 18.42 -21.82
N ASP A 438 -40.05 19.58 -21.23
CA ASP A 438 -40.86 20.75 -21.50
C ASP A 438 -41.02 20.90 -23.01
N SER A 439 -42.25 20.97 -23.49
CA SER A 439 -42.63 20.97 -24.91
C SER A 439 -42.01 22.12 -25.74
N SER A 440 -41.36 23.09 -25.09
CA SER A 440 -40.60 24.17 -25.72
C SER A 440 -39.19 23.77 -26.18
N SER A 441 -38.61 22.64 -25.68
CA SER A 441 -37.25 22.17 -26.00
C SER A 441 -37.25 21.13 -27.14
N SER A 442 -38.40 20.63 -27.58
CA SER A 442 -38.53 19.58 -28.58
C SER A 442 -37.93 19.95 -29.95
N GLN A 443 -37.97 21.24 -30.33
CA GLN A 443 -37.40 21.68 -31.61
C GLN A 443 -35.87 21.72 -31.59
N MET A 444 -35.25 21.99 -30.44
CA MET A 444 -33.83 22.03 -30.30
C MET A 444 -33.21 20.61 -30.25
N LEU A 445 -33.89 19.64 -29.62
CA LEU A 445 -33.43 18.26 -29.53
C LEU A 445 -33.52 17.56 -30.89
N CYS A 446 -34.55 17.85 -31.71
CA CYS A 446 -34.65 17.37 -33.08
C CYS A 446 -33.51 17.91 -33.99
N LEU A 447 -33.08 19.16 -33.77
CA LEU A 447 -31.97 19.74 -34.53
C LEU A 447 -30.60 19.09 -34.16
N VAL A 448 -30.38 18.81 -32.87
CA VAL A 448 -29.14 18.16 -32.41
C VAL A 448 -29.08 16.71 -32.88
N VAL A 449 -30.19 15.97 -32.85
CA VAL A 449 -30.23 14.57 -33.34
C VAL A 449 -30.08 14.55 -34.87
N ALA A 450 -30.65 15.51 -35.60
CA ALA A 450 -30.48 15.61 -37.06
C ALA A 450 -29.02 15.95 -37.45
N LEU A 451 -28.37 16.84 -36.71
CA LEU A 451 -26.95 17.19 -36.93
C LEU A 451 -25.98 16.06 -36.59
N THR A 452 -26.26 15.30 -35.55
CA THR A 452 -25.43 14.13 -35.16
C THR A 452 -25.61 12.98 -36.17
N THR A 453 -26.81 12.75 -36.69
CA THR A 453 -27.06 11.73 -37.74
C THR A 453 -26.39 12.10 -39.06
N GLN A 454 -26.39 13.37 -39.45
CA GLN A 454 -25.65 13.84 -40.61
C GLN A 454 -24.13 13.72 -40.45
N ALA A 455 -23.59 14.00 -39.27
CA ALA A 455 -22.15 13.83 -38.96
C ALA A 455 -21.73 12.35 -39.00
N ILE A 456 -22.57 11.45 -38.54
CA ILE A 456 -22.29 9.98 -38.59
C ILE A 456 -22.36 9.47 -40.03
N CYS A 457 -23.32 9.94 -40.85
CA CYS A 457 -23.37 9.57 -42.26
C CYS A 457 -22.20 10.14 -43.05
N ALA A 458 -21.76 11.39 -42.78
CA ALA A 458 -20.58 11.97 -43.44
C ALA A 458 -19.29 11.22 -43.04
N SER A 459 -19.14 10.80 -41.79
CA SER A 459 -18.00 9.99 -41.34
C SER A 459 -17.95 8.61 -41.98
N ALA A 460 -19.11 7.98 -42.22
CA ALA A 460 -19.21 6.68 -42.88
C ALA A 460 -18.85 6.74 -44.37
N ILE A 461 -19.16 7.87 -45.05
CA ILE A 461 -18.79 8.08 -46.47
C ILE A 461 -17.28 8.32 -46.59
N VAL A 462 -16.66 9.07 -45.66
CA VAL A 462 -15.20 9.32 -45.69
C VAL A 462 -14.42 8.04 -45.39
N THR A 463 -14.89 7.18 -44.46
CA THR A 463 -14.26 5.89 -44.17
C THR A 463 -14.47 4.85 -45.30
N GLY A 464 -15.57 4.94 -46.03
CA GLY A 464 -15.83 4.11 -47.22
C GLY A 464 -14.90 4.45 -48.38
N LEU A 465 -14.59 5.72 -48.62
CA LEU A 465 -13.67 6.18 -49.69
C LEU A 465 -12.19 5.84 -49.39
N MET A 466 -11.78 5.79 -48.15
CA MET A 466 -10.40 5.39 -47.77
C MET A 466 -10.15 3.88 -47.86
N ARG A 467 -11.16 3.04 -47.95
CA ARG A 467 -10.99 1.57 -48.14
C ARG A 467 -10.85 1.11 -49.59
N SER A 468 -11.10 1.98 -50.55
CA SER A 468 -10.96 1.61 -51.98
C SER A 468 -9.55 1.84 -52.54
N ASP A 469 -8.69 2.64 -51.89
CA ASP A 469 -7.35 2.98 -52.40
C ASP A 469 -6.19 2.13 -51.84
N HIS A 470 -6.45 1.21 -50.92
CA HIS A 470 -5.40 0.34 -50.36
C HIS A 470 -5.20 -1.02 -51.06
N LYS A 471 -5.83 -1.24 -52.22
CA LYS A 471 -5.65 -2.50 -53.00
C LYS A 471 -4.81 -2.35 -54.28
N LYS A 472 -4.14 -1.23 -54.51
CA LYS A 472 -3.29 -1.03 -55.72
C LYS A 472 -1.87 -0.56 -55.45
N CYS A 473 -1.22 -1.02 -54.42
CA CYS A 473 0.23 -0.81 -54.22
C CYS A 473 0.90 -2.02 -53.60
N ARG A 474 0.94 -3.10 -54.34
CA ARG A 474 1.93 -4.18 -54.18
C ARG A 474 2.24 -4.73 -55.56
N PHE A 475 3.23 -4.13 -56.19
CA PHE A 475 4.16 -4.76 -57.14
C PHE A 475 5.16 -3.69 -57.60
N LEU A 476 6.45 -4.03 -57.54
CA LEU A 476 7.69 -3.31 -57.93
C LEU A 476 8.40 -2.64 -56.77
N THR A 477 9.39 -3.32 -56.19
CA THR A 477 10.80 -3.31 -56.51
C THR A 477 11.58 -4.16 -55.52
N SER A 478 12.29 -5.09 -56.07
CA SER A 478 13.62 -5.66 -55.81
C SER A 478 14.24 -5.46 -54.46
#